data_46509225127f5cd65f544efde99788d7
#
_entry.id   46509225127f5cd65f544efde99788d7
#
_cell.length_a   1.000
_cell.length_b   1.000
_cell.length_c   1.000
_cell.angle_alpha   90.00
_cell.angle_beta   90.00
_cell.angle_gamma   90.00
#
_symmetry.space_group_name_H-M   'P 1'
#
loop_
_entity.id
_entity.type
_entity.pdbx_description
1 polymer ?
#
loop_
_entity_poly.entity_id
_entity_poly.type
_entity_poly.pdbx_seq_one_letter_code
_entity_poly.pdbx_strand_id
1 'polypeptide(L)'
;SAALGMAVADSLNGKKDRWHIAVIGDGALTGGMAVEALNHAGVYKKDLKLLIILNDNDHSISPPAGALSGHLAKLVSTAPVWKAREISKSILKPVPLLWDFAKRVEKQTVNFLSPPSTLFSSFDINYFGPIDGHDVTGLVSFLKNLKALDGPIVLHVKTKKGKGYKPAEDDPTLYHGVGKFDPVVGIQPSAAPTKKTY
;
A
#
# COMPACT_ATOMS: atom_id res chain seq x y z
N SER A 1 7.06 12.42 -5.08
CA SER A 1 7.17 13.59 -5.99
C SER A 1 7.71 13.22 -7.36
N ALA A 2 8.84 12.48 -7.47
CA ALA A 2 9.46 12.16 -8.78
C ALA A 2 8.49 11.45 -9.75
N ALA A 3 7.83 10.38 -9.31
CA ALA A 3 6.86 9.66 -10.15
C ALA A 3 5.70 10.56 -10.60
N LEU A 4 5.23 11.48 -9.74
CA LEU A 4 4.22 12.46 -10.11
C LEU A 4 4.74 13.40 -11.22
N GLY A 5 5.94 13.94 -11.06
CA GLY A 5 6.54 14.82 -12.09
C GLY A 5 6.68 14.13 -13.44
N MET A 6 7.10 12.86 -13.46
CA MET A 6 7.19 12.06 -14.68
C MET A 6 5.81 11.80 -15.30
N ALA A 7 4.80 11.48 -14.47
CA ALA A 7 3.42 11.28 -14.95
C ALA A 7 2.83 12.56 -15.57
N VAL A 8 3.06 13.71 -14.93
CA VAL A 8 2.63 15.02 -15.45
C VAL A 8 3.33 15.33 -16.78
N ALA A 9 4.65 15.14 -16.85
CA ALA A 9 5.40 15.37 -18.07
C ALA A 9 4.92 14.51 -19.24
N ASP A 10 4.64 13.22 -19.01
CA ASP A 10 4.11 12.35 -20.05
C ASP A 10 2.67 12.71 -20.44
N SER A 11 1.83 13.13 -19.50
CA SER A 11 0.48 13.64 -19.79
C SER A 11 0.53 14.87 -20.68
N LEU A 12 1.39 15.85 -20.35
CA LEU A 12 1.59 17.08 -21.17
C LEU A 12 2.13 16.77 -22.57
N ASN A 13 2.93 15.72 -22.72
CA ASN A 13 3.45 15.25 -23.99
C ASN A 13 2.51 14.30 -24.75
N GLY A 14 1.27 14.13 -24.29
CA GLY A 14 0.27 13.28 -24.95
C GLY A 14 0.48 11.77 -24.76
N LYS A 15 1.42 11.33 -23.91
CA LYS A 15 1.72 9.92 -23.64
C LYS A 15 0.81 9.36 -22.53
N LYS A 16 -0.49 9.30 -22.80
CA LYS A 16 -1.52 9.00 -21.79
C LYS A 16 -1.57 7.54 -21.32
N ASP A 17 -0.93 6.61 -22.02
CA ASP A 17 -0.97 5.17 -21.69
C ASP A 17 0.19 4.70 -20.80
N ARG A 18 1.15 5.57 -20.50
CA ARG A 18 2.32 5.23 -19.72
C ARG A 18 2.03 5.36 -18.21
N TRP A 19 2.14 4.25 -17.51
CA TRP A 19 2.03 4.22 -16.06
C TRP A 19 3.33 4.62 -15.38
N HIS A 20 3.23 5.47 -14.37
CA HIS A 20 4.29 5.80 -13.43
C HIS A 20 3.93 5.21 -12.08
N ILE A 21 4.84 4.41 -11.52
CA ILE A 21 4.59 3.65 -10.30
C ILE A 21 5.57 4.11 -9.22
N ALA A 22 5.04 4.50 -8.05
CA ALA A 22 5.81 4.77 -6.85
C ALA A 22 5.48 3.71 -5.80
N VAL A 23 6.50 3.05 -5.25
CA VAL A 23 6.35 2.17 -4.09
C VAL A 23 6.84 2.92 -2.87
N ILE A 24 5.98 3.08 -1.86
CA ILE A 24 6.31 3.79 -0.62
C ILE A 24 5.93 2.95 0.59
N GLY A 25 6.74 2.98 1.64
CA GLY A 25 6.38 2.38 2.92
C GLY A 25 5.39 3.26 3.70
N ASP A 26 4.68 2.66 4.64
CA ASP A 26 3.75 3.32 5.55
C ASP A 26 4.42 4.46 6.35
N GLY A 27 5.62 4.24 6.87
CA GLY A 27 6.41 5.29 7.53
C GLY A 27 6.79 6.44 6.59
N ALA A 28 7.12 6.17 5.33
CA ALA A 28 7.48 7.20 4.35
C ALA A 28 6.29 8.07 3.94
N LEU A 29 5.05 7.54 4.04
CA LEU A 29 3.84 8.31 3.74
C LEU A 29 3.62 9.46 4.72
N THR A 30 4.18 9.39 5.94
CA THR A 30 4.10 10.48 6.94
C THR A 30 5.01 11.65 6.63
N GLY A 31 5.95 11.50 5.70
CA GLY A 31 6.85 12.57 5.27
C GLY A 31 6.13 13.66 4.47
N GLY A 32 6.43 14.93 4.74
CA GLY A 32 5.79 16.07 4.10
C GLY A 32 5.81 16.00 2.58
N MET A 33 6.94 15.63 1.99
CA MET A 33 7.07 15.49 0.54
C MET A 33 6.09 14.46 -0.07
N ALA A 34 5.77 13.37 0.67
CA ALA A 34 4.80 12.38 0.21
C ALA A 34 3.37 12.95 0.24
N VAL A 35 3.02 13.63 1.33
CA VAL A 35 1.70 14.25 1.50
C VAL A 35 1.48 15.37 0.47
N GLU A 36 2.47 16.20 0.23
CA GLU A 36 2.44 17.26 -0.80
C GLU A 36 2.23 16.67 -2.19
N ALA A 37 2.94 15.58 -2.51
CA ALA A 37 2.78 14.89 -3.79
C ALA A 37 1.38 14.30 -3.95
N LEU A 38 0.78 13.73 -2.90
CA LEU A 38 -0.59 13.24 -2.91
C LEU A 38 -1.59 14.38 -3.14
N ASN A 39 -1.46 15.47 -2.37
CA ASN A 39 -2.30 16.65 -2.53
C ASN A 39 -2.24 17.20 -3.97
N HIS A 40 -1.03 17.29 -4.54
CA HIS A 40 -0.86 17.78 -5.92
C HIS A 40 -1.39 16.76 -6.96
N ALA A 41 -1.22 15.45 -6.73
CA ALA A 41 -1.72 14.42 -7.65
C ALA A 41 -3.24 14.48 -7.84
N GLY A 42 -3.99 14.83 -6.80
CA GLY A 42 -5.44 14.95 -6.84
C GLY A 42 -5.96 16.01 -7.81
N VAL A 43 -5.16 17.02 -8.13
CA VAL A 43 -5.54 18.07 -9.10
C VAL A 43 -5.77 17.49 -10.51
N TYR A 44 -5.02 16.44 -10.87
CA TYR A 44 -5.01 15.91 -12.24
C TYR A 44 -6.11 14.87 -12.52
N LYS A 45 -6.85 14.42 -11.51
CA LYS A 45 -8.00 13.49 -11.63
C LYS A 45 -7.77 12.37 -12.66
N LYS A 46 -8.36 12.48 -13.86
CA LYS A 46 -8.32 11.46 -14.92
C LYS A 46 -7.14 11.60 -15.89
N ASP A 47 -6.34 12.64 -15.77
CA ASP A 47 -5.29 12.94 -16.76
C ASP A 47 -3.95 12.28 -16.47
N LEU A 48 -3.83 11.55 -15.34
CA LEU A 48 -2.61 10.87 -14.95
C LEU A 48 -2.76 9.36 -14.91
N LYS A 49 -1.74 8.65 -15.36
CA LYS A 49 -1.50 7.23 -15.09
C LYS A 49 -0.44 7.09 -13.98
N LEU A 50 -0.87 7.37 -12.74
CA LEU A 50 -0.02 7.31 -11.54
C LEU A 50 -0.55 6.26 -10.58
N LEU A 51 0.27 5.27 -10.25
CA LEU A 51 0.00 4.25 -9.24
C LEU A 51 0.95 4.43 -8.06
N ILE A 52 0.40 4.58 -6.88
CA ILE A 52 1.15 4.64 -5.63
C ILE A 52 0.85 3.34 -4.88
N ILE A 53 1.85 2.48 -4.74
CA ILE A 53 1.75 1.25 -3.96
C ILE A 53 2.21 1.58 -2.54
N LEU A 54 1.27 1.60 -1.60
CA LEU A 54 1.54 1.76 -0.19
C LEU A 54 1.83 0.38 0.40
N ASN A 55 3.11 0.12 0.68
CA ASN A 55 3.57 -1.10 1.32
C ASN A 55 3.50 -0.93 2.84
N ASP A 56 2.48 -1.50 3.43
CA ASP A 56 2.23 -1.49 4.87
C ASP A 56 2.67 -2.82 5.48
N ASN A 57 3.73 -2.78 6.26
CA ASN A 57 4.28 -3.96 6.93
C ASN A 57 4.19 -3.89 8.47
N ASP A 58 3.44 -2.93 9.01
CA ASP A 58 3.26 -2.68 10.46
C ASP A 58 4.58 -2.55 11.22
N HIS A 59 5.70 -2.31 10.52
CA HIS A 59 7.01 -2.28 11.15
C HIS A 59 7.73 -0.96 10.90
N SER A 60 7.97 -0.24 11.99
CA SER A 60 8.81 0.96 12.04
C SER A 60 9.89 0.77 13.08
N ILE A 61 11.10 1.33 12.84
CA ILE A 61 12.22 1.26 13.79
C ILE A 61 11.86 2.00 15.09
N SER A 62 11.06 3.05 14.99
CA SER A 62 10.50 3.79 16.11
C SER A 62 8.98 3.76 16.08
N PRO A 63 8.31 3.91 17.24
CA PRO A 63 6.86 4.02 17.26
C PRO A 63 6.38 5.09 16.28
N PRO A 64 5.34 4.79 15.47
CA PRO A 64 4.83 5.75 14.51
C PRO A 64 4.32 7.00 15.24
N ALA A 65 4.80 8.18 14.81
CA ALA A 65 4.42 9.47 15.37
C ALA A 65 3.48 10.21 14.41
N GLY A 66 2.51 10.95 14.99
CA GLY A 66 1.61 11.83 14.25
C GLY A 66 0.25 11.23 13.92
N ALA A 67 -0.71 12.12 13.61
CA ALA A 67 -2.10 11.77 13.35
C ALA A 67 -2.27 10.84 12.13
N LEU A 68 -1.46 11.04 11.09
CA LEU A 68 -1.51 10.23 9.87
C LEU A 68 -1.16 8.76 10.16
N SER A 69 -0.15 8.50 11.00
CA SER A 69 0.20 7.14 11.44
C SER A 69 -0.94 6.48 12.20
N GLY A 70 -1.64 7.23 13.05
CA GLY A 70 -2.84 6.76 13.76
C GLY A 70 -3.99 6.44 12.81
N HIS A 71 -4.15 7.20 11.72
CA HIS A 71 -5.12 6.89 10.69
C HIS A 71 -4.75 5.62 9.92
N LEU A 72 -3.50 5.45 9.52
CA LEU A 72 -3.02 4.24 8.84
C LEU A 72 -3.16 3.00 9.74
N ALA A 73 -2.83 3.11 11.02
CA ALA A 73 -3.02 2.01 11.99
C ALA A 73 -4.51 1.61 12.14
N LYS A 74 -5.44 2.56 12.11
CA LYS A 74 -6.88 2.27 12.11
C LYS A 74 -7.35 1.57 10.82
N LEU A 75 -6.67 1.82 9.68
CA LEU A 75 -6.90 1.13 8.42
C LEU A 75 -6.70 -0.37 8.53
N VAL A 76 -5.65 -0.73 9.23
CA VAL A 76 -5.21 -2.11 9.42
C VAL A 76 -6.14 -2.85 10.39
N SER A 77 -6.60 -2.18 11.44
CA SER A 77 -7.47 -2.80 12.45
C SER A 77 -8.89 -3.12 11.96
N THR A 78 -9.30 -2.62 10.79
CA THR A 78 -10.58 -2.95 10.14
C THR A 78 -10.54 -4.27 9.34
N ALA A 79 -9.59 -5.15 9.62
CA ALA A 79 -9.39 -6.46 8.98
C ALA A 79 -10.62 -7.40 8.86
N PRO A 80 -11.65 -7.36 9.73
CA PRO A 80 -12.80 -8.24 9.54
C PRO A 80 -13.66 -7.91 8.31
N VAL A 81 -13.62 -6.68 7.80
CA VAL A 81 -14.48 -6.26 6.69
C VAL A 81 -14.06 -6.89 5.36
N TRP A 82 -12.76 -7.05 5.10
CA TRP A 82 -12.30 -7.66 3.86
C TRP A 82 -12.45 -9.20 3.83
N LYS A 83 -12.34 -9.89 5.00
CA LYS A 83 -12.67 -11.32 5.09
C LYS A 83 -14.15 -11.59 4.80
N ALA A 84 -15.05 -10.76 5.31
CA ALA A 84 -16.47 -10.82 4.96
C ALA A 84 -16.70 -10.57 3.45
N ARG A 85 -15.90 -9.72 2.83
CA ARG A 85 -15.93 -9.42 1.39
C ARG A 85 -15.48 -10.59 0.51
N GLU A 86 -14.44 -11.34 0.90
CA GLU A 86 -14.03 -12.56 0.17
C GLU A 86 -15.09 -13.66 0.24
N ILE A 87 -15.71 -13.83 1.39
CA ILE A 87 -16.80 -14.79 1.58
C ILE A 87 -18.02 -14.39 0.73
N SER A 88 -18.38 -13.10 0.68
CA SER A 88 -19.50 -12.63 -0.14
C SER A 88 -19.24 -12.77 -1.64
N LYS A 89 -17.99 -12.58 -2.11
CA LYS A 89 -17.60 -12.83 -3.50
C LYS A 89 -17.70 -14.30 -3.89
N SER A 90 -17.39 -15.20 -2.99
CA SER A 90 -17.52 -16.65 -3.21
C SER A 90 -18.98 -17.10 -3.35
N ILE A 91 -19.89 -16.48 -2.61
CA ILE A 91 -21.31 -16.82 -2.59
C ILE A 91 -22.09 -16.18 -3.77
N LEU A 92 -21.70 -14.98 -4.23
CA LEU A 92 -22.42 -14.20 -5.25
C LEU A 92 -21.98 -14.47 -6.70
N LYS A 93 -20.88 -15.21 -6.92
CA LYS A 93 -20.39 -15.57 -8.26
C LYS A 93 -21.39 -16.26 -9.21
N PRO A 94 -22.39 -17.05 -8.75
CA PRO A 94 -23.27 -17.76 -9.68
C PRO A 94 -24.39 -16.93 -10.30
N VAL A 95 -24.59 -15.65 -9.93
CA VAL A 95 -25.70 -14.84 -10.46
C VAL A 95 -25.19 -13.52 -11.09
N PRO A 96 -25.04 -13.45 -12.44
CA PRO A 96 -24.43 -12.30 -13.12
C PRO A 96 -25.11 -10.95 -12.81
N LEU A 97 -26.44 -10.94 -12.73
CA LEU A 97 -27.21 -9.71 -12.47
C LEU A 97 -26.98 -9.15 -11.06
N LEU A 98 -26.88 -10.03 -10.07
CA LEU A 98 -26.57 -9.65 -8.67
C LEU A 98 -25.10 -9.23 -8.53
N TRP A 99 -24.21 -9.78 -9.35
CA TRP A 99 -22.81 -9.42 -9.38
C TRP A 99 -22.57 -7.98 -9.88
N ASP A 100 -23.25 -7.56 -10.94
CA ASP A 100 -23.14 -6.19 -11.47
C ASP A 100 -23.81 -5.16 -10.57
N PHE A 101 -24.91 -5.53 -9.90
CA PHE A 101 -25.52 -4.71 -8.85
C PHE A 101 -24.61 -4.61 -7.62
N ALA A 102 -24.04 -5.72 -7.17
CA ALA A 102 -23.08 -5.74 -6.06
C ALA A 102 -21.83 -4.90 -6.35
N LYS A 103 -21.31 -4.90 -7.59
CA LYS A 103 -20.21 -4.02 -8.01
C LYS A 103 -20.59 -2.53 -7.95
N ARG A 104 -21.81 -2.16 -8.31
CA ARG A 104 -22.29 -0.76 -8.24
C ARG A 104 -22.48 -0.31 -6.79
N VAL A 105 -23.08 -1.16 -5.97
CA VAL A 105 -23.24 -0.91 -4.52
C VAL A 105 -21.89 -0.93 -3.81
N GLU A 106 -20.99 -1.86 -4.16
CA GLU A 106 -19.63 -1.95 -3.62
C GLU A 106 -18.86 -0.65 -3.87
N LYS A 107 -18.97 -0.06 -5.07
CA LYS A 107 -18.30 1.21 -5.40
C LYS A 107 -18.78 2.39 -4.54
N GLN A 108 -20.04 2.39 -4.13
CA GLN A 108 -20.59 3.41 -3.23
C GLN A 108 -20.39 3.08 -1.75
N THR A 109 -20.51 1.79 -1.38
CA THR A 109 -20.44 1.35 0.02
C THR A 109 -19.01 1.29 0.54
N VAL A 110 -18.02 0.94 -0.31
CA VAL A 110 -16.59 0.95 0.06
C VAL A 110 -16.12 2.37 0.36
N ASN A 111 -16.60 3.37 -0.37
CA ASN A 111 -16.32 4.77 -0.06
C ASN A 111 -16.97 5.24 1.26
N PHE A 112 -18.04 4.59 1.71
CA PHE A 112 -18.79 4.99 2.90
C PHE A 112 -18.36 4.27 4.18
N LEU A 113 -17.89 3.04 4.08
CA LEU A 113 -17.59 2.16 5.24
C LEU A 113 -16.10 2.06 5.60
N SER A 114 -15.21 2.63 4.80
CA SER A 114 -13.77 2.55 5.07
C SER A 114 -13.20 3.90 5.50
N PRO A 115 -12.90 4.10 6.79
CA PRO A 115 -12.26 5.33 7.30
C PRO A 115 -11.00 5.77 6.54
N PRO A 116 -10.27 4.84 5.87
CA PRO A 116 -9.07 5.17 5.10
C PRO A 116 -9.31 5.80 3.75
N SER A 117 -10.43 5.48 3.15
CA SER A 117 -10.81 6.14 1.90
C SER A 117 -10.99 7.64 2.10
N THR A 118 -11.30 8.11 3.31
CA THR A 118 -11.53 9.54 3.58
C THR A 118 -10.30 10.39 3.34
N LEU A 119 -9.10 9.98 3.77
CA LEU A 119 -7.88 10.76 3.54
C LEU A 119 -7.56 10.87 2.05
N PHE A 120 -7.49 9.72 1.36
CA PHE A 120 -7.17 9.72 -0.07
C PHE A 120 -8.29 10.31 -0.92
N SER A 121 -9.54 10.11 -0.51
CA SER A 121 -10.71 10.75 -1.13
C SER A 121 -10.71 12.27 -0.97
N SER A 122 -10.18 12.80 0.13
CA SER A 122 -10.02 14.25 0.33
C SER A 122 -9.04 14.87 -0.68
N PHE A 123 -8.14 14.04 -1.24
CA PHE A 123 -7.24 14.44 -2.32
C PHE A 123 -7.76 14.04 -3.71
N ASP A 124 -9.00 13.61 -3.85
CA ASP A 124 -9.55 13.08 -5.12
C ASP A 124 -8.75 11.88 -5.69
N ILE A 125 -8.10 11.09 -4.84
CA ILE A 125 -7.32 9.92 -5.21
C ILE A 125 -8.13 8.64 -4.99
N ASN A 126 -8.16 7.76 -5.99
CA ASN A 126 -8.78 6.45 -5.87
C ASN A 126 -7.95 5.54 -4.94
N TYR A 127 -8.58 5.03 -3.89
CA TYR A 127 -7.94 4.12 -2.95
C TYR A 127 -8.48 2.71 -3.09
N PHE A 128 -7.57 1.72 -3.12
CA PHE A 128 -7.87 0.30 -3.15
C PHE A 128 -7.05 -0.45 -2.10
N GLY A 129 -7.67 -1.39 -1.44
CA GLY A 129 -7.02 -2.24 -0.44
C GLY A 129 -7.67 -2.15 0.95
N PRO A 130 -7.00 -2.67 2.00
CA PRO A 130 -5.73 -3.39 1.90
C PRO A 130 -5.87 -4.76 1.22
N ILE A 131 -4.85 -5.18 0.46
CA ILE A 131 -4.75 -6.51 -0.12
C ILE A 131 -3.50 -7.23 0.41
N ASP A 132 -3.50 -8.57 0.38
CA ASP A 132 -2.33 -9.37 0.78
C ASP A 132 -1.22 -9.24 -0.26
N GLY A 133 -0.07 -8.65 0.14
CA GLY A 133 1.10 -8.49 -0.71
C GLY A 133 1.91 -9.76 -0.92
N HIS A 134 1.63 -10.82 -0.15
CA HIS A 134 2.27 -12.13 -0.33
C HIS A 134 1.47 -13.05 -1.24
N ASP A 135 0.21 -12.72 -1.56
CA ASP A 135 -0.55 -13.39 -2.63
C ASP A 135 -0.20 -12.78 -4.00
N VAL A 136 0.88 -13.26 -4.60
CA VAL A 136 1.37 -12.77 -5.90
C VAL A 136 0.33 -12.94 -7.00
N THR A 137 -0.41 -14.04 -7.01
CA THR A 137 -1.43 -14.33 -8.03
C THR A 137 -2.59 -13.34 -7.96
N GLY A 138 -3.08 -13.11 -6.74
CA GLY A 138 -4.12 -12.11 -6.47
C GLY A 138 -3.66 -10.70 -6.81
N LEU A 139 -2.43 -10.34 -6.41
CA LEU A 139 -1.83 -9.03 -6.69
C LEU A 139 -1.70 -8.77 -8.20
N VAL A 140 -1.19 -9.73 -8.98
CA VAL A 140 -1.08 -9.61 -10.44
C VAL A 140 -2.45 -9.42 -11.09
N SER A 141 -3.45 -10.21 -10.68
CA SER A 141 -4.83 -10.08 -11.19
C SER A 141 -5.41 -8.70 -10.85
N PHE A 142 -5.15 -8.20 -9.65
CA PHE A 142 -5.61 -6.89 -9.21
C PHE A 142 -4.96 -5.76 -10.02
N LEU A 143 -3.63 -5.79 -10.18
CA LEU A 143 -2.88 -4.82 -10.97
C LEU A 143 -3.32 -4.77 -12.43
N LYS A 144 -3.65 -5.93 -13.04
CA LYS A 144 -4.22 -5.97 -14.39
C LYS A 144 -5.54 -5.21 -14.48
N ASN A 145 -6.41 -5.35 -13.48
CA ASN A 145 -7.68 -4.63 -13.44
C ASN A 145 -7.50 -3.11 -13.21
N LEU A 146 -6.51 -2.72 -12.40
CA LEU A 146 -6.20 -1.30 -12.17
C LEU A 146 -5.76 -0.57 -13.45
N LYS A 147 -5.13 -1.26 -14.39
CA LYS A 147 -4.71 -0.66 -15.67
C LYS A 147 -5.86 -0.08 -16.49
N ALA A 148 -7.09 -0.55 -16.30
CA ALA A 148 -8.28 -0.03 -16.97
C ALA A 148 -8.83 1.26 -16.34
N LEU A 149 -8.28 1.70 -15.22
CA LEU A 149 -8.71 2.89 -14.51
C LEU A 149 -7.89 4.11 -14.93
N ASP A 150 -8.49 5.28 -14.73
CA ASP A 150 -7.86 6.56 -14.95
C ASP A 150 -7.66 7.30 -13.63
N GLY A 151 -6.70 8.22 -13.61
CA GLY A 151 -6.39 9.07 -12.49
C GLY A 151 -5.33 8.50 -11.54
N PRO A 152 -4.96 9.28 -10.51
CA PRO A 152 -4.05 8.81 -9.49
C PRO A 152 -4.73 7.73 -8.63
N ILE A 153 -3.99 6.66 -8.37
CA ILE A 153 -4.46 5.48 -7.62
C ILE A 153 -3.50 5.19 -6.48
N VAL A 154 -4.04 4.96 -5.29
CA VAL A 154 -3.32 4.35 -4.17
C VAL A 154 -3.77 2.89 -4.03
N LEU A 155 -2.82 1.98 -4.13
CA LEU A 155 -3.00 0.56 -3.84
C LEU A 155 -2.33 0.25 -2.50
N HIS A 156 -3.13 -0.03 -1.48
CA HIS A 156 -2.64 -0.42 -0.16
C HIS A 156 -2.37 -1.92 -0.12
N VAL A 157 -1.13 -2.28 0.12
CA VAL A 157 -0.64 -3.66 0.13
C VAL A 157 -0.12 -3.98 1.53
N LYS A 158 -0.71 -5.00 2.16
CA LYS A 158 -0.29 -5.49 3.46
C LYS A 158 0.80 -6.53 3.29
N THR A 159 1.93 -6.35 3.95
CA THR A 159 3.04 -7.31 3.93
C THR A 159 3.50 -7.62 5.35
N LYS A 160 4.30 -8.66 5.49
CA LYS A 160 5.02 -9.00 6.72
C LYS A 160 6.51 -8.88 6.46
N LYS A 161 7.20 -8.05 7.24
CA LYS A 161 8.65 -7.90 7.14
C LYS A 161 9.37 -9.21 7.46
N GLY A 162 10.37 -9.55 6.66
CA GLY A 162 11.12 -10.80 6.82
C GLY A 162 10.41 -12.06 6.32
N LYS A 163 9.22 -11.95 5.73
CA LYS A 163 8.41 -13.08 5.26
C LYS A 163 9.19 -14.06 4.40
N GLY A 164 9.15 -15.34 4.79
CA GLY A 164 9.87 -16.43 4.11
C GLY A 164 11.22 -16.76 4.73
N TYR A 165 11.71 -15.97 5.68
CA TYR A 165 12.90 -16.25 6.46
C TYR A 165 12.61 -16.16 7.95
N LYS A 166 12.45 -17.33 8.60
CA LYS A 166 11.96 -17.44 9.97
C LYS A 166 12.70 -16.55 10.98
N PRO A 167 14.06 -16.48 10.99
CA PRO A 167 14.77 -15.58 11.91
C PRO A 167 14.41 -14.09 11.73
N ALA A 168 14.16 -13.66 10.48
CA ALA A 168 13.76 -12.27 10.22
C ALA A 168 12.28 -12.01 10.52
N GLU A 169 11.44 -13.04 10.45
CA GLU A 169 10.04 -12.94 10.89
C GLU A 169 9.92 -12.82 12.39
N ASP A 170 10.84 -13.47 13.14
CA ASP A 170 10.85 -13.49 14.60
C ASP A 170 11.47 -12.20 15.20
N ASP A 171 12.50 -11.65 14.55
CA ASP A 171 13.12 -10.37 14.93
C ASP A 171 13.32 -9.47 13.70
N PRO A 172 12.27 -8.81 13.21
CA PRO A 172 12.37 -7.94 12.06
C PRO A 172 13.19 -6.68 12.31
N THR A 173 13.45 -6.32 13.55
CA THR A 173 14.31 -5.17 13.91
C THR A 173 15.78 -5.51 13.70
N LEU A 174 16.21 -6.66 14.21
CA LEU A 174 17.58 -7.14 14.02
C LEU A 174 17.93 -7.30 12.52
N TYR A 175 16.96 -7.75 11.73
CA TYR A 175 17.10 -7.95 10.28
C TYR A 175 16.72 -6.75 9.43
N HIS A 176 16.56 -5.54 10.02
CA HIS A 176 16.19 -4.35 9.25
C HIS A 176 17.29 -3.84 8.32
N GLY A 177 18.53 -3.84 8.78
CA GLY A 177 19.68 -3.34 8.01
C GLY A 177 20.90 -4.17 8.33
N VAL A 178 20.97 -5.36 7.76
CA VAL A 178 22.01 -6.33 8.07
C VAL A 178 23.21 -6.22 7.15
N GLY A 179 24.41 -6.46 7.71
CA GLY A 179 25.59 -6.73 6.93
C GLY A 179 25.58 -8.17 6.38
N LYS A 180 26.76 -8.66 6.01
CA LYS A 180 26.93 -10.04 5.57
C LYS A 180 26.72 -11.01 6.75
N PHE A 181 25.85 -12.00 6.60
CA PHE A 181 25.58 -13.05 7.58
C PHE A 181 25.36 -14.40 6.88
N ASP A 182 25.44 -15.50 7.65
CA ASP A 182 25.14 -16.85 7.15
C ASP A 182 23.61 -17.08 7.18
N PRO A 183 22.95 -17.36 6.04
CA PRO A 183 21.49 -17.57 6.00
C PRO A 183 21.02 -18.80 6.78
N VAL A 184 21.88 -19.80 7.02
CA VAL A 184 21.54 -21.03 7.75
C VAL A 184 21.56 -20.78 9.25
N VAL A 185 22.60 -20.07 9.71
CA VAL A 185 22.83 -19.84 11.15
C VAL A 185 22.17 -18.54 11.63
N GLY A 186 21.88 -17.61 10.72
CA GLY A 186 21.37 -16.29 11.03
C GLY A 186 22.45 -15.32 11.50
N ILE A 187 22.02 -14.16 12.01
CA ILE A 187 22.91 -13.18 12.61
C ILE A 187 23.34 -13.70 13.98
N GLN A 188 24.65 -13.91 14.13
CA GLN A 188 25.21 -14.23 15.46
C GLN A 188 25.36 -12.94 16.26
N PRO A 189 25.06 -12.97 17.58
CA PRO A 189 25.34 -11.83 18.44
C PRO A 189 26.84 -11.50 18.36
N SER A 190 27.15 -10.29 17.92
CA SER A 190 28.52 -9.80 18.02
C SER A 190 28.92 -9.78 19.50
N ALA A 191 30.12 -10.25 19.82
CA ALA A 191 30.66 -10.04 21.15
C ALA A 191 30.53 -8.55 21.50
N ALA A 192 29.98 -8.26 22.68
CA ALA A 192 29.71 -6.89 23.09
C ALA A 192 30.96 -6.05 22.90
N PRO A 193 30.87 -4.85 22.31
CA PRO A 193 32.05 -4.02 22.10
C PRO A 193 32.68 -3.74 23.47
N THR A 194 33.96 -4.11 23.60
CA THR A 194 34.74 -3.96 24.81
C THR A 194 35.06 -2.50 25.17
N LYS A 195 34.65 -1.55 24.32
CA LYS A 195 34.74 -0.11 24.57
C LYS A 195 33.42 0.58 24.28
N LYS A 196 32.87 1.28 25.26
CA LYS A 196 31.81 2.28 25.04
C LYS A 196 32.39 3.37 24.15
N THR A 197 31.90 3.49 22.92
CA THR A 197 32.09 4.70 22.12
C THR A 197 31.04 5.70 22.56
N TYR A 198 31.51 6.88 22.94
CA TYR A 198 30.68 8.04 23.29
C TYR A 198 30.15 8.67 21.98
#